data_ef914bae96efb718c6227b921f40f512
#
_entry.id   ef914bae96efb718c6227b921f40f512
#
_cell.length_a   1.000
_cell.length_b   1.000
_cell.length_c   1.000
_cell.angle_alpha   90.00
_cell.angle_beta   90.00
_cell.angle_gamma   90.00
#
_symmetry.space_group_name_H-M   'P 1'
#
loop_
_entity.id
_entity.type
_entity.pdbx_description
1 polymer ?
#
loop_
_entity_poly.entity_id
_entity_poly.type
_entity_poly.pdbx_seq_one_letter_code
_entity_poly.pdbx_strand_id
1 'polypeptide(L)'
;MKEQFNPAQLSKVIDQALVYQCACPAQVCRAIFELRELYEYQINCASDSVNDELVHKTIAAATEKAHEEMEECLKKILDIDGWDQSTFAMPEGLKKKPGKPL
;
A
#
# COMPACT_ATOMS: atom_id res chain seq x y z
N MET A 1 8.86 10.80 -2.59
CA MET A 1 7.44 10.78 -2.21
C MET A 1 7.34 10.45 -0.72
N LYS A 2 6.48 11.16 -0.02
CA LYS A 2 6.34 10.97 1.42
C LYS A 2 5.71 9.63 1.76
N GLU A 3 6.27 8.90 2.71
CA GLU A 3 5.77 7.58 3.11
C GLU A 3 5.28 7.61 4.56
N GLN A 4 4.02 7.26 4.76
CA GLN A 4 3.44 7.07 6.09
C GLN A 4 3.78 5.67 6.64
N PHE A 5 3.86 4.69 5.74
CA PHE A 5 4.25 3.32 6.07
C PHE A 5 5.53 2.96 5.32
N ASN A 6 6.54 2.45 6.03
CA ASN A 6 7.76 2.01 5.39
C ASN A 6 7.58 0.62 4.75
N PRO A 7 8.49 0.18 3.86
CA PRO A 7 8.35 -1.12 3.19
C PRO A 7 8.25 -2.31 4.16
N ALA A 8 8.98 -2.28 5.26
CA ALA A 8 8.95 -3.37 6.24
C ALA A 8 7.58 -3.49 6.91
N GLN A 9 6.95 -2.35 7.22
CA GLN A 9 5.59 -2.33 7.79
C GLN A 9 4.56 -2.88 6.81
N LEU A 10 4.63 -2.47 5.55
CA LEU A 10 3.73 -2.97 4.51
C LEU A 10 3.91 -4.48 4.31
N SER A 11 5.16 -4.94 4.28
CA SER A 11 5.46 -6.37 4.12
C SER A 11 4.92 -7.18 5.29
N LYS A 12 5.01 -6.66 6.50
CA LYS A 12 4.46 -7.35 7.68
C LYS A 12 2.95 -7.49 7.62
N VAL A 13 2.24 -6.44 7.17
CA VAL A 13 0.78 -6.53 6.97
C VAL A 13 0.45 -7.60 5.94
N ILE A 14 1.19 -7.64 4.83
CA ILE A 14 1.00 -8.66 3.79
C ILE A 14 1.19 -10.07 4.38
N ASP A 15 2.27 -10.28 5.11
CA ASP A 15 2.58 -11.58 5.70
C ASP A 15 1.50 -12.03 6.70
N GLN A 16 1.04 -11.12 7.55
CA GLN A 16 -0.03 -11.39 8.50
C GLN A 16 -1.33 -11.75 7.77
N ALA A 17 -1.67 -11.00 6.74
CA ALA A 17 -2.91 -11.21 5.98
C ALA A 17 -2.92 -12.56 5.24
N LEU A 18 -1.76 -13.07 4.81
CA LEU A 18 -1.65 -14.37 4.16
C LEU A 18 -2.01 -15.53 5.09
N VAL A 19 -1.76 -15.35 6.39
CA VAL A 19 -2.04 -16.39 7.40
C VAL A 19 -3.49 -16.35 7.84
N TYR A 20 -4.15 -15.20 7.69
CA TYR A 20 -5.47 -14.96 8.26
C TYR A 20 -6.58 -14.92 7.21
N GLN A 21 -7.79 -14.74 7.69
CA GLN A 21 -9.02 -14.92 6.91
C GLN A 21 -9.22 -13.87 5.83
N CYS A 22 -8.72 -12.64 6.02
CA CYS A 22 -8.98 -11.53 5.11
C CYS A 22 -7.69 -11.00 4.49
N ALA A 23 -7.64 -11.02 3.15
CA ALA A 23 -6.49 -10.50 2.39
C ALA A 23 -6.61 -9.02 2.03
N CYS A 24 -7.68 -8.33 2.41
CA CYS A 24 -7.92 -6.95 2.01
C CYS A 24 -6.77 -5.99 2.36
N PRO A 25 -6.21 -6.00 3.58
CA PRO A 25 -5.07 -5.14 3.88
C PRO A 25 -3.86 -5.44 3.01
N ALA A 26 -3.62 -6.71 2.67
CA ALA A 26 -2.51 -7.08 1.78
C ALA A 26 -2.69 -6.50 0.37
N GLN A 27 -3.91 -6.50 -0.14
CA GLN A 27 -4.22 -5.91 -1.44
C GLN A 27 -3.94 -4.41 -1.46
N VAL A 28 -4.32 -3.70 -0.39
CA VAL A 28 -4.03 -2.26 -0.26
C VAL A 28 -2.53 -2.02 -0.19
N CYS A 29 -1.80 -2.83 0.58
CA CYS A 29 -0.33 -2.72 0.65
C CYS A 29 0.33 -2.93 -0.70
N ARG A 30 -0.13 -3.89 -1.49
CA ARG A 30 0.39 -4.13 -2.84
C ARG A 30 0.13 -2.95 -3.76
N ALA A 31 -1.04 -2.35 -3.69
CA ALA A 31 -1.35 -1.15 -4.45
C ALA A 31 -0.42 0.00 -4.09
N ILE A 32 -0.11 0.17 -2.80
CA ILE A 32 0.84 1.18 -2.34
C ILE A 32 2.23 0.93 -2.93
N PHE A 33 2.72 -0.31 -2.91
CA PHE A 33 4.00 -0.65 -3.53
C PHE A 33 4.01 -0.34 -5.02
N GLU A 34 2.94 -0.68 -5.75
CA GLU A 34 2.84 -0.40 -7.18
C GLU A 34 2.84 1.10 -7.47
N LEU A 35 2.18 1.90 -6.63
CA LEU A 35 2.19 3.35 -6.77
C LEU A 35 3.60 3.92 -6.54
N ARG A 36 4.36 3.37 -5.61
CA ARG A 36 5.75 3.76 -5.37
C ARG A 36 6.64 3.44 -6.57
N GLU A 37 6.45 2.28 -7.18
CA GLU A 37 7.16 1.90 -8.40
C GLU A 37 6.81 2.82 -9.56
N LEU A 38 5.52 3.13 -9.74
CA LEU A 38 5.06 4.06 -10.76
C LEU A 38 5.68 5.44 -10.60
N TYR A 39 5.70 5.95 -9.38
CA TYR A 39 6.30 7.26 -9.09
C TYR A 39 7.79 7.27 -9.42
N GLU A 40 8.52 6.26 -8.95
CA GLU A 40 9.96 6.14 -9.17
C GLU A 40 10.28 6.07 -10.66
N TYR A 41 9.51 5.31 -11.43
CA TYR A 41 9.67 5.24 -12.88
C TYR A 41 9.50 6.62 -13.52
N GLN A 42 8.47 7.38 -13.13
CA GLN A 42 8.19 8.68 -13.72
C GLN A 42 9.28 9.70 -13.43
N ILE A 43 9.82 9.74 -12.22
CA ILE A 43 10.89 10.71 -11.88
C ILE A 43 12.23 10.34 -12.46
N ASN A 44 12.46 9.07 -12.79
CA ASN A 44 13.73 8.58 -13.36
C ASN A 44 13.71 8.44 -14.88
N CYS A 45 12.54 8.52 -15.50
CA CYS A 45 12.43 8.40 -16.94
C CYS A 45 12.97 9.66 -17.64
N ALA A 46 13.82 9.46 -18.64
CA ALA A 46 14.38 10.58 -19.41
C ALA A 46 13.27 11.26 -20.21
N SER A 47 13.32 12.60 -20.25
CA SER A 47 12.37 13.41 -21.02
C SER A 47 13.06 13.94 -22.26
N ASP A 48 12.54 13.55 -23.44
CA ASP A 48 13.10 13.96 -24.73
C ASP A 48 12.49 15.25 -25.29
N SER A 49 11.43 15.73 -24.66
CA SER A 49 10.70 16.92 -25.10
C SER A 49 9.99 17.56 -23.92
N VAL A 50 9.49 18.79 -24.14
CA VAL A 50 8.64 19.49 -23.18
C VAL A 50 7.36 18.68 -22.88
N ASN A 51 6.80 18.06 -23.91
CA ASN A 51 5.60 17.24 -23.75
C ASN A 51 5.88 16.00 -22.88
N ASP A 52 7.01 15.32 -23.09
CA ASP A 52 7.40 14.18 -22.27
C ASP A 52 7.57 14.57 -20.81
N GLU A 53 8.23 15.70 -20.57
CA GLU A 53 8.41 16.21 -19.22
C GLU A 53 7.06 16.48 -18.55
N LEU A 54 6.13 17.09 -19.29
CA LEU A 54 4.80 17.39 -18.78
C LEU A 54 4.01 16.10 -18.46
N VAL A 55 4.11 15.09 -19.33
CA VAL A 55 3.48 13.78 -19.09
C VAL A 55 4.03 13.14 -17.81
N HIS A 56 5.35 13.09 -17.65
CA HIS A 56 5.97 12.49 -16.46
C HIS A 56 5.55 13.23 -15.18
N LYS A 57 5.57 14.54 -15.19
CA LYS A 57 5.15 15.37 -14.04
C LYS A 57 3.68 15.19 -13.70
N THR A 58 2.83 15.08 -14.72
CA THR A 58 1.39 14.89 -14.53
C THR A 58 1.11 13.55 -13.86
N ILE A 59 1.76 12.47 -14.35
CA ILE A 59 1.60 11.14 -13.76
C ILE A 59 2.16 11.12 -12.34
N ALA A 60 3.34 11.69 -12.11
CA ALA A 60 3.96 11.72 -10.79
C ALA A 60 3.06 12.45 -9.77
N ALA A 61 2.49 13.59 -10.14
CA ALA A 61 1.60 14.34 -9.25
C ALA A 61 0.33 13.55 -8.90
N ALA A 62 -0.28 12.90 -9.89
CA ALA A 62 -1.45 12.06 -9.67
C ALA A 62 -1.11 10.85 -8.79
N THR A 63 0.07 10.27 -9.00
CA THR A 63 0.54 9.12 -8.22
C THR A 63 0.76 9.48 -6.76
N GLU A 64 1.31 10.67 -6.49
CA GLU A 64 1.48 11.14 -5.11
C GLU A 64 0.13 11.25 -4.38
N LYS A 65 -0.87 11.80 -5.05
CA LYS A 65 -2.22 11.91 -4.47
C LYS A 65 -2.84 10.55 -4.22
N ALA A 66 -2.73 9.65 -5.19
CA ALA A 66 -3.25 8.30 -5.06
C ALA A 66 -2.55 7.53 -3.93
N HIS A 67 -1.23 7.70 -3.81
CA HIS A 67 -0.44 7.06 -2.76
C HIS A 67 -0.88 7.56 -1.37
N GLU A 68 -1.02 8.86 -1.20
CA GLU A 68 -1.50 9.44 0.06
C GLU A 68 -2.88 8.90 0.43
N GLU A 69 -3.79 8.85 -0.54
CA GLU A 69 -5.14 8.34 -0.34
C GLU A 69 -5.14 6.87 0.05
N MET A 70 -4.28 6.07 -0.58
CA MET A 70 -4.18 4.64 -0.27
C MET A 70 -3.53 4.39 1.09
N GLU A 71 -2.57 5.20 1.51
CA GLU A 71 -2.00 5.10 2.85
C GLU A 71 -3.03 5.46 3.92
N GLU A 72 -3.85 6.48 3.69
CA GLU A 72 -4.95 6.82 4.61
C GLU A 72 -5.99 5.70 4.65
N CYS A 73 -6.28 5.10 3.51
CA CYS A 73 -7.16 3.93 3.44
C CYS A 73 -6.61 2.78 4.29
N LEU A 74 -5.33 2.47 4.16
CA LEU A 74 -4.70 1.41 4.95
C LEU A 74 -4.82 1.69 6.44
N LYS A 75 -4.50 2.91 6.86
CA LYS A 75 -4.61 3.30 8.25
C LYS A 75 -6.01 3.08 8.80
N LYS A 76 -7.02 3.50 8.04
CA LYS A 76 -8.42 3.36 8.43
C LYS A 76 -8.87 1.91 8.52
N ILE A 77 -8.52 1.07 7.55
CA ILE A 77 -8.94 -0.34 7.59
C ILE A 77 -8.22 -1.12 8.68
N LEU A 78 -6.99 -0.78 8.99
CA LEU A 78 -6.28 -1.37 10.13
C LEU A 78 -6.96 -1.00 11.45
N ASP A 79 -7.41 0.25 11.58
CA ASP A 79 -8.18 0.72 12.74
C ASP A 79 -9.52 -0.04 12.86
N ILE A 80 -10.26 -0.12 11.76
CA ILE A 80 -11.57 -0.79 11.73
C ILE A 80 -11.45 -2.25 12.17
N ASP A 81 -10.42 -2.94 11.67
CA ASP A 81 -10.19 -4.36 11.97
C ASP A 81 -9.49 -4.57 13.33
N GLY A 82 -9.04 -3.50 13.99
CA GLY A 82 -8.44 -3.60 15.31
C GLY A 82 -6.99 -4.07 15.32
N TRP A 83 -6.24 -3.84 14.25
CA TRP A 83 -4.81 -4.17 14.22
C TRP A 83 -4.02 -3.31 15.18
N ASP A 84 -2.96 -3.89 15.73
CA ASP A 84 -1.96 -3.13 16.49
C ASP A 84 -1.07 -2.35 15.52
N GLN A 85 -1.21 -1.03 15.47
CA GLN A 85 -0.47 -0.21 14.51
C GLN A 85 0.94 0.15 14.97
N SER A 86 1.37 -0.31 16.13
CA SER A 86 2.77 -0.23 16.53
C SER A 86 3.55 -1.47 16.12
N THR A 87 2.94 -2.65 16.17
CA THR A 87 3.57 -3.93 15.82
C THR A 87 3.12 -4.47 14.46
N PHE A 88 2.00 -3.98 13.93
CA PHE A 88 1.33 -4.48 12.73
C PHE A 88 0.92 -5.94 12.86
N ALA A 89 0.60 -6.35 14.09
CA ALA A 89 0.04 -7.66 14.34
C ALA A 89 -1.48 -7.64 14.14
N MET A 90 -1.97 -8.66 13.45
CA MET A 90 -3.40 -8.84 13.22
C MET A 90 -4.07 -9.33 14.50
N PRO A 91 -5.29 -8.83 14.84
CA PRO A 91 -5.99 -9.32 16.01
C PRO A 91 -6.42 -10.77 15.86
N GLU A 92 -6.45 -11.50 16.98
CA GLU A 92 -6.78 -12.92 17.03
C GLU A 92 -8.14 -13.26 16.39
N GLY A 93 -9.12 -12.36 16.49
CA GLY A 93 -10.45 -12.58 15.95
C GLY A 93 -10.52 -12.71 14.43
N LEU A 94 -9.47 -12.28 13.72
CA LEU A 94 -9.40 -12.35 12.27
C LEU A 94 -8.65 -13.57 11.76
N LYS A 95 -8.13 -14.44 12.63
CA LYS A 95 -7.43 -15.66 12.23
C LYS A 95 -8.38 -16.60 11.49
N LYS A 96 -7.84 -17.32 10.51
CA LYS A 96 -8.58 -18.38 9.83
C LYS A 96 -9.02 -19.45 10.83
N LYS A 97 -10.29 -19.84 10.75
CA LYS A 97 -10.77 -20.99 11.49
C LYS A 97 -10.46 -22.26 10.71
N PRO A 98 -10.02 -23.34 11.37
CA PRO A 98 -9.75 -24.60 10.70
C PRO A 98 -10.95 -25.08 9.88
N GLY A 99 -10.67 -25.59 8.67
CA GLY A 99 -11.70 -26.15 7.80
C GLY A 99 -12.56 -25.14 7.05
N LYS A 100 -12.30 -23.84 7.20
CA LYS A 100 -13.05 -22.80 6.49
C LYS A 100 -12.26 -22.29 5.29
N PRO A 101 -12.81 -22.35 4.06
CA PRO A 101 -12.16 -21.76 2.90
C PRO A 101 -12.19 -20.24 2.98
N LEU A 102 -11.26 -19.61 2.30
CA LEU A 102 -11.24 -18.17 2.15
C LEU A 102 -12.16 -17.73 1.03
#